data_3304e9386c7a1ba0b2a6b9d5c6184974
#
_entry.id   3304e9386c7a1ba0b2a6b9d5c6184974
#
_cell.length_a   1.000
_cell.length_b   1.000
_cell.length_c   1.000
_cell.angle_alpha   90.00
_cell.angle_beta   90.00
_cell.angle_gamma   90.00
#
_symmetry.space_group_name_H-M   'P 1'
#
loop_
_entity.id
_entity.type
_entity.pdbx_description
1 polymer ?
#
loop_
_entity_poly.entity_id
_entity_poly.type
_entity_poly.pdbx_seq_one_letter_code
_entity_poly.pdbx_strand_id
1 'polypeptide(L)'
;MDGLTSSDSIVIAVVPRDRFSMFPRCLEALYAYTDVRFRVIVVAGGADRTTKEYLHELQLQKDNMSVVLVDRLLMQGEARNIAMRQADERFCVVLENDTIVHENWLSPMLECMREEGAAAVMPLIFWYRGIHAAGCILEEREKDGAVVFHHKIMYTEIRRKQIDYPECHCILIDRHLLPGIEVFDDVEPFDVDLGLTLRKYGLSVFLEPRSVVTYSAGPPWEVRDMPLTNLRWDAASWKAHNRRFMQKWGVTYNPSAKLASYRRQQFKLGLARWYPSRITVGLSNVGASLANRLQSLVIRGPHRITWGKSRQLR
;
A
#
# COMPACT_ATOMS: atom_id res chain seq x y z
N MET A 1 19.56 -0.52 24.18
CA MET A 1 18.44 0.36 23.77
C MET A 1 18.99 1.77 23.61
N ASP A 2 19.86 1.96 22.65
CA ASP A 2 20.46 3.27 22.40
C ASP A 2 19.59 4.01 21.39
N GLY A 3 19.05 5.08 21.92
CA GLY A 3 17.90 5.83 21.55
C GLY A 3 17.88 6.37 20.13
N LEU A 4 16.68 6.47 19.60
CA LEU A 4 16.32 7.45 18.57
C LEU A 4 16.88 8.81 19.00
N THR A 5 17.85 9.32 18.26
CA THR A 5 18.35 10.69 18.47
C THR A 5 17.24 11.68 18.11
N SER A 6 17.29 12.91 18.59
CA SER A 6 16.34 13.96 18.24
C SER A 6 16.26 14.24 16.73
N SER A 7 17.20 13.70 15.95
CA SER A 7 17.24 13.74 14.48
C SER A 7 16.40 12.65 13.79
N ASP A 8 15.93 11.64 14.53
CA ASP A 8 15.18 10.50 13.98
C ASP A 8 13.67 10.72 14.10
N SER A 9 13.19 11.87 13.66
CA SER A 9 11.77 12.16 13.64
C SER A 9 11.06 11.33 12.56
N ILE A 10 9.90 10.76 12.91
CA ILE A 10 9.13 9.86 12.05
C ILE A 10 7.73 10.42 11.83
N VAL A 11 7.29 10.43 10.60
CA VAL A 11 5.90 10.66 10.24
C VAL A 11 5.31 9.41 9.58
N ILE A 12 4.06 9.11 9.91
CA ILE A 12 3.28 8.04 9.28
C ILE A 12 2.15 8.68 8.48
N ALA A 13 2.29 8.62 7.16
CA ALA A 13 1.33 9.13 6.20
C ALA A 13 0.30 8.05 5.88
N VAL A 14 -0.92 8.20 6.40
CA VAL A 14 -2.01 7.26 6.16
C VAL A 14 -2.87 7.76 5.00
N VAL A 15 -2.94 6.99 3.92
CA VAL A 15 -3.68 7.35 2.71
C VAL A 15 -4.74 6.31 2.37
N PRO A 16 -5.92 6.70 1.86
CA PRO A 16 -6.94 5.74 1.47
C PRO A 16 -6.55 5.06 0.16
N ARG A 17 -6.74 3.74 0.10
CA ARG A 17 -6.50 2.97 -1.12
C ARG A 17 -7.73 2.86 -1.98
N ASP A 18 -8.79 2.21 -1.49
CA ASP A 18 -10.05 2.03 -2.20
C ASP A 18 -11.29 2.13 -1.30
N ARG A 19 -11.12 2.28 0.01
CA ARG A 19 -12.20 2.34 1.00
C ARG A 19 -11.91 3.33 2.11
N PHE A 20 -12.87 4.17 2.44
CA PHE A 20 -12.78 5.03 3.63
C PHE A 20 -13.12 4.29 4.92
N SER A 21 -13.97 3.25 4.83
CA SER A 21 -14.42 2.44 5.97
C SER A 21 -13.30 1.75 6.74
N MET A 22 -12.09 1.68 6.18
CA MET A 22 -10.95 1.01 6.81
C MET A 22 -10.12 1.92 7.73
N PHE A 23 -10.32 3.24 7.70
CA PHE A 23 -9.57 4.16 8.56
C PHE A 23 -9.62 3.79 10.05
N PRO A 24 -10.78 3.48 10.66
CA PRO A 24 -10.83 3.18 12.09
C PRO A 24 -9.90 2.03 12.46
N ARG A 25 -10.02 0.92 11.76
CA ARG A 25 -9.23 -0.29 12.04
C ARG A 25 -7.73 -0.08 11.82
N CYS A 26 -7.37 0.65 10.77
CA CYS A 26 -5.97 0.99 10.49
C CYS A 26 -5.38 1.87 11.58
N LEU A 27 -6.06 2.95 11.93
CA LEU A 27 -5.58 3.92 12.93
C LEU A 27 -5.57 3.33 14.34
N GLU A 28 -6.55 2.50 14.72
CA GLU A 28 -6.52 1.76 15.98
C GLU A 28 -5.28 0.87 16.09
N ALA A 29 -4.99 0.06 15.06
CA ALA A 29 -3.79 -0.78 15.05
C ALA A 29 -2.51 0.04 15.08
N LEU A 30 -2.48 1.16 14.33
CA LEU A 30 -1.35 2.07 14.30
C LEU A 30 -1.00 2.59 15.69
N TYR A 31 -1.99 3.12 16.41
CA TYR A 31 -1.79 3.64 17.76
C TYR A 31 -1.55 2.56 18.82
N ALA A 32 -2.06 1.34 18.60
CA ALA A 32 -1.86 0.23 19.53
C ALA A 32 -0.46 -0.41 19.44
N TYR A 33 0.12 -0.44 18.22
CA TYR A 33 1.31 -1.25 17.95
C TYR A 33 2.55 -0.47 17.52
N THR A 34 2.47 0.87 17.48
CA THR A 34 3.65 1.70 17.20
C THR A 34 4.31 2.12 18.50
N ASP A 35 5.49 1.58 18.76
CA ASP A 35 6.25 1.70 20.02
C ASP A 35 7.31 2.82 20.00
N VAL A 36 7.47 3.49 18.89
CA VAL A 36 8.39 4.64 18.71
C VAL A 36 7.61 5.94 18.64
N ARG A 37 8.26 7.06 18.95
CA ARG A 37 7.64 8.39 18.81
C ARG A 37 7.40 8.71 17.34
N PHE A 38 6.19 9.10 17.00
CA PHE A 38 5.76 9.39 15.63
C PHE A 38 4.73 10.52 15.57
N ARG A 39 4.59 11.11 14.39
CA ARG A 39 3.47 11.98 13.99
C ARG A 39 2.64 11.26 12.92
N VAL A 40 1.34 11.53 12.86
CA VAL A 40 0.45 10.98 11.84
C VAL A 40 -0.06 12.11 10.93
N ILE A 41 0.00 11.88 9.63
CA ILE A 41 -0.70 12.69 8.64
C ILE A 41 -1.71 11.79 7.94
N VAL A 42 -3.00 12.09 8.04
CA VAL A 42 -4.05 11.40 7.30
C VAL A 42 -4.47 12.26 6.13
N VAL A 43 -4.38 11.75 4.91
CA VAL A 43 -4.91 12.43 3.71
C VAL A 43 -6.23 11.80 3.31
N ALA A 44 -7.32 12.56 3.33
CA ALA A 44 -8.67 12.07 3.05
C ALA A 44 -9.33 12.90 1.93
N GLY A 45 -9.02 12.56 0.68
CA GLY A 45 -9.58 13.21 -0.50
C GLY A 45 -10.99 12.69 -0.83
N GLY A 46 -11.96 13.59 -0.94
CA GLY A 46 -13.36 13.26 -1.28
C GLY A 46 -14.06 12.38 -0.23
N ALA A 47 -13.57 12.39 1.01
CA ALA A 47 -14.15 11.62 2.09
C ALA A 47 -15.60 12.04 2.37
N ASP A 48 -16.45 11.06 2.68
CA ASP A 48 -17.81 11.27 3.10
C ASP A 48 -17.90 11.92 4.49
N ARG A 49 -19.11 12.36 4.84
CA ARG A 49 -19.36 13.04 6.12
C ARG A 49 -18.96 12.20 7.32
N THR A 50 -19.34 10.94 7.38
CA THR A 50 -19.03 10.04 8.49
C THR A 50 -17.53 9.84 8.68
N THR A 51 -16.80 9.72 7.57
CA THR A 51 -15.33 9.62 7.59
C THR A 51 -14.69 10.92 8.10
N LYS A 52 -15.16 12.09 7.63
CA LYS A 52 -14.67 13.40 8.08
C LYS A 52 -14.92 13.61 9.58
N GLU A 53 -16.11 13.28 10.09
CA GLU A 53 -16.47 13.36 11.49
C GLU A 53 -15.56 12.46 12.36
N TYR A 54 -15.39 11.20 11.97
CA TYR A 54 -14.49 10.27 12.66
C TYR A 54 -13.05 10.78 12.73
N LEU A 55 -12.49 11.24 11.59
CA LEU A 55 -11.12 11.73 11.55
C LEU A 55 -10.94 13.01 12.38
N HIS A 56 -11.94 13.90 12.39
CA HIS A 56 -11.93 15.10 13.20
C HIS A 56 -11.96 14.78 14.70
N GLU A 57 -12.86 13.88 15.12
CA GLU A 57 -12.94 13.45 16.53
C GLU A 57 -11.64 12.79 17.00
N LEU A 58 -11.04 11.95 16.14
CA LEU A 58 -9.77 11.30 16.47
C LEU A 58 -8.62 12.31 16.57
N GLN A 59 -8.58 13.31 15.68
CA GLN A 59 -7.58 14.37 15.72
C GLN A 59 -7.67 15.20 17.02
N LEU A 60 -8.86 15.43 17.56
CA LEU A 60 -9.03 16.13 18.84
C LEU A 60 -8.51 15.30 20.04
N GLN A 61 -8.42 13.98 19.89
CA GLN A 61 -7.94 13.06 20.93
C GLN A 61 -6.43 12.76 20.82
N LYS A 62 -5.79 13.09 19.71
CA LYS A 62 -4.41 12.70 19.38
C LYS A 62 -3.59 13.93 19.00
N ASP A 63 -2.77 14.41 19.90
CA ASP A 63 -1.93 15.61 19.72
C ASP A 63 -0.90 15.46 18.59
N ASN A 64 -0.56 14.22 18.22
CA ASN A 64 0.40 13.89 17.18
C ASN A 64 -0.24 13.63 15.80
N MET A 65 -1.53 13.94 15.60
CA MET A 65 -2.26 13.67 14.37
C MET A 65 -2.68 14.96 13.65
N SER A 66 -2.51 14.98 12.35
CA SER A 66 -3.06 15.99 11.45
C SER A 66 -3.85 15.36 10.33
N VAL A 67 -4.96 15.99 9.92
CA VAL A 67 -5.84 15.52 8.85
C VAL A 67 -5.84 16.55 7.72
N VAL A 68 -5.52 16.10 6.52
CA VAL A 68 -5.59 16.89 5.29
C VAL A 68 -6.83 16.49 4.52
N LEU A 69 -7.83 17.34 4.53
CA LEU A 69 -9.06 17.15 3.76
C LEU A 69 -8.94 17.82 2.40
N VAL A 70 -9.31 17.10 1.34
CA VAL A 70 -9.40 17.63 -0.02
C VAL A 70 -10.80 17.35 -0.55
N ASP A 71 -11.44 18.33 -1.17
CA ASP A 71 -12.87 18.23 -1.55
C ASP A 71 -13.16 17.40 -2.81
N ARG A 72 -12.17 16.71 -3.34
CA ARG A 72 -12.31 15.76 -4.45
C ARG A 72 -11.63 14.44 -4.13
N LEU A 73 -12.07 13.38 -4.80
CA LEU A 73 -11.39 12.10 -4.74
C LEU A 73 -9.96 12.22 -5.27
N LEU A 74 -9.04 11.53 -4.61
CA LEU A 74 -7.63 11.50 -4.98
C LEU A 74 -7.23 10.09 -5.44
N MET A 75 -6.38 10.04 -6.45
CA MET A 75 -5.62 8.83 -6.75
C MET A 75 -4.53 8.62 -5.67
N GLN A 76 -4.07 7.39 -5.52
CA GLN A 76 -3.13 7.03 -4.45
C GLN A 76 -1.80 7.80 -4.53
N GLY A 77 -1.22 7.97 -5.73
CA GLY A 77 0.02 8.71 -5.92
C GLY A 77 -0.11 10.16 -5.46
N GLU A 78 -1.20 10.81 -5.84
CA GLU A 78 -1.49 12.18 -5.44
C GLU A 78 -1.67 12.33 -3.92
N ALA A 79 -2.41 11.41 -3.28
CA ALA A 79 -2.61 11.42 -1.83
C ALA A 79 -1.27 11.24 -1.08
N ARG A 80 -0.40 10.34 -1.55
CA ARG A 80 0.94 10.11 -1.00
C ARG A 80 1.83 11.36 -1.15
N ASN A 81 1.82 12.00 -2.32
CA ASN A 81 2.58 13.22 -2.54
C ASN A 81 2.11 14.38 -1.67
N ILE A 82 0.79 14.50 -1.44
CA ILE A 82 0.25 15.50 -0.50
C ILE A 82 0.82 15.25 0.90
N ALA A 83 0.79 14.01 1.38
CA ALA A 83 1.34 13.66 2.68
C ALA A 83 2.85 13.92 2.77
N MET A 84 3.61 13.54 1.73
CA MET A 84 5.06 13.76 1.67
C MET A 84 5.44 15.25 1.70
N ARG A 85 4.65 16.12 1.06
CA ARG A 85 4.85 17.58 1.11
C ARG A 85 4.51 18.21 2.47
N GLN A 86 3.64 17.57 3.25
CA GLN A 86 3.27 18.01 4.61
C GLN A 86 4.24 17.47 5.69
N ALA A 87 5.14 16.60 5.30
CA ALA A 87 6.08 15.97 6.20
C ALA A 87 7.38 16.80 6.29
N ASP A 88 7.82 17.06 7.51
CA ASP A 88 9.12 17.70 7.80
C ASP A 88 10.13 16.68 8.35
N GLU A 89 9.66 15.53 8.78
CA GLU A 89 10.45 14.49 9.39
C GLU A 89 11.38 13.81 8.36
N ARG A 90 12.52 13.30 8.84
CA ARG A 90 13.46 12.54 8.00
C ARG A 90 12.83 11.26 7.48
N PHE A 91 12.21 10.49 8.37
CA PHE A 91 11.62 9.21 8.03
C PHE A 91 10.12 9.33 7.80
N CYS A 92 9.66 8.90 6.66
CA CYS A 92 8.24 8.85 6.32
C CYS A 92 7.81 7.42 6.04
N VAL A 93 6.84 6.92 6.82
CA VAL A 93 6.11 5.72 6.45
C VAL A 93 4.90 6.12 5.62
N VAL A 94 4.76 5.56 4.42
CA VAL A 94 3.50 5.61 3.66
C VAL A 94 2.74 4.32 3.95
N LEU A 95 1.55 4.46 4.51
CA LEU A 95 0.68 3.36 4.92
C LEU A 95 -0.69 3.49 4.24
N GLU A 96 -1.11 2.48 3.48
CA GLU A 96 -2.48 2.42 2.98
C GLU A 96 -3.45 2.07 4.10
N ASN A 97 -4.60 2.72 4.13
CA ASN A 97 -5.56 2.58 5.23
C ASN A 97 -6.23 1.21 5.35
N ASP A 98 -6.03 0.31 4.40
CA ASP A 98 -6.47 -1.09 4.46
C ASP A 98 -5.34 -2.05 4.85
N THR A 99 -4.25 -1.49 5.39
CA THR A 99 -3.11 -2.22 5.95
C THR A 99 -3.13 -2.12 7.46
N ILE A 100 -3.05 -3.26 8.12
CA ILE A 100 -3.06 -3.41 9.57
C ILE A 100 -1.65 -3.76 10.02
N VAL A 101 -1.06 -2.90 10.83
CA VAL A 101 0.26 -3.13 11.45
C VAL A 101 0.14 -4.05 12.65
N HIS A 102 1.24 -4.72 13.02
CA HIS A 102 1.32 -5.63 14.17
C HIS A 102 2.39 -5.18 15.16
N GLU A 103 2.49 -5.84 16.29
CA GLU A 103 3.52 -5.54 17.30
C GLU A 103 4.91 -5.50 16.68
N ASN A 104 5.73 -4.54 17.09
CA ASN A 104 7.12 -4.39 16.67
C ASN A 104 7.32 -4.28 15.14
N TRP A 105 6.38 -3.62 14.45
CA TRP A 105 6.44 -3.52 12.99
C TRP A 105 7.42 -2.46 12.48
N LEU A 106 7.62 -1.36 13.19
CA LEU A 106 8.36 -0.20 12.69
C LEU A 106 9.85 -0.25 13.05
N SER A 107 10.19 -0.65 14.29
CA SER A 107 11.58 -0.69 14.77
C SER A 107 12.51 -1.53 13.89
N PRO A 108 12.15 -2.75 13.42
CA PRO A 108 13.00 -3.52 12.51
C PRO A 108 13.20 -2.84 11.14
N MET A 109 12.21 -2.09 10.63
CA MET A 109 12.38 -1.35 9.38
C MET A 109 13.38 -0.21 9.53
N LEU A 110 13.32 0.53 10.64
CA LEU A 110 14.28 1.59 10.96
C LEU A 110 15.71 1.04 11.14
N GLU A 111 15.84 -0.09 11.81
CA GLU A 111 17.11 -0.79 11.96
C GLU A 111 17.69 -1.21 10.59
N CYS A 112 16.88 -1.89 9.77
CA CYS A 112 17.26 -2.27 8.41
C CYS A 112 17.70 -1.05 7.58
N MET A 113 16.93 0.04 7.62
CA MET A 113 17.24 1.27 6.88
C MET A 113 18.60 1.86 7.27
N ARG A 114 18.94 1.87 8.57
CA ARG A 114 20.23 2.39 9.06
C ARG A 114 21.39 1.45 8.73
N GLU A 115 21.23 0.16 8.95
CA GLU A 115 22.27 -0.85 8.74
C GLU A 115 22.64 -1.01 7.26
N GLU A 116 21.64 -0.99 6.37
CA GLU A 116 21.83 -1.19 4.94
C GLU A 116 22.02 0.12 4.15
N GLY A 117 21.86 1.29 4.79
CA GLY A 117 21.83 2.57 4.10
C GLY A 117 20.70 2.67 3.06
N ALA A 118 19.58 1.98 3.32
CA ALA A 118 18.48 1.87 2.38
C ALA A 118 17.68 3.18 2.26
N ALA A 119 17.27 3.53 1.04
CA ALA A 119 16.36 4.67 0.81
C ALA A 119 14.90 4.30 1.09
N ALA A 120 14.56 3.02 0.96
CA ALA A 120 13.24 2.53 1.27
C ALA A 120 13.30 1.10 1.83
N VAL A 121 12.37 0.81 2.77
CA VAL A 121 12.22 -0.52 3.37
C VAL A 121 10.75 -0.91 3.37
N MET A 122 10.44 -2.12 2.89
CA MET A 122 9.11 -2.70 2.99
C MET A 122 9.06 -3.82 4.02
N PRO A 123 7.94 -4.01 4.73
CA PRO A 123 7.71 -5.15 5.61
C PRO A 123 7.35 -6.42 4.84
N LEU A 124 7.31 -7.54 5.52
CA LEU A 124 6.63 -8.74 5.06
C LEU A 124 5.12 -8.50 5.10
N ILE A 125 4.46 -8.65 3.96
CA ILE A 125 3.04 -8.37 3.82
C ILE A 125 2.24 -9.67 3.76
N PHE A 126 1.27 -9.80 4.65
CA PHE A 126 0.31 -10.90 4.65
C PHE A 126 -1.03 -10.47 4.04
N TRP A 127 -1.74 -11.44 3.48
CA TRP A 127 -3.10 -11.30 3.00
C TRP A 127 -3.91 -12.54 3.39
N TYR A 128 -5.01 -12.35 4.11
CA TYR A 128 -5.78 -13.47 4.71
C TYR A 128 -4.89 -14.40 5.56
N ARG A 129 -4.56 -15.58 5.03
CA ARG A 129 -3.78 -16.60 5.70
C ARG A 129 -2.46 -16.94 5.01
N GLY A 130 -2.02 -16.10 4.09
CA GLY A 130 -0.82 -16.33 3.31
C GLY A 130 0.03 -15.09 3.13
N ILE A 131 1.23 -15.27 2.61
CA ILE A 131 2.10 -14.17 2.24
C ILE A 131 1.53 -13.51 0.99
N HIS A 132 1.35 -12.18 1.08
CA HIS A 132 1.03 -11.33 -0.07
C HIS A 132 2.29 -10.93 -0.82
N ALA A 133 3.32 -10.50 -0.09
CA ALA A 133 4.60 -10.12 -0.66
C ALA A 133 5.75 -10.35 0.34
N ALA A 134 6.79 -11.03 -0.13
CA ALA A 134 8.09 -11.21 0.54
C ALA A 134 9.22 -10.62 -0.32
N GLY A 135 8.99 -9.41 -0.85
CA GLY A 135 9.85 -8.71 -1.79
C GLY A 135 9.33 -8.77 -3.22
N CYS A 136 9.85 -7.89 -4.05
CA CYS A 136 9.46 -7.75 -5.45
C CYS A 136 10.70 -7.63 -6.33
N ILE A 137 10.68 -8.31 -7.47
CA ILE A 137 11.75 -8.28 -8.46
C ILE A 137 11.22 -7.84 -9.82
N LEU A 138 12.10 -7.22 -10.60
CA LEU A 138 11.83 -6.74 -11.95
C LEU A 138 12.73 -7.48 -12.93
N GLU A 139 12.15 -8.38 -13.69
CA GLU A 139 12.86 -9.07 -14.77
C GLU A 139 12.75 -8.25 -16.06
N GLU A 140 13.88 -7.88 -16.61
CA GLU A 140 13.96 -7.24 -17.92
C GLU A 140 14.14 -8.33 -18.99
N ARG A 141 13.27 -8.32 -20.00
CA ARG A 141 13.35 -9.25 -21.13
C ARG A 141 13.32 -8.46 -22.42
N GLU A 142 14.17 -8.83 -23.34
CA GLU A 142 14.08 -8.32 -24.70
C GLU A 142 13.06 -9.13 -25.49
N LYS A 143 12.13 -8.45 -26.14
CA LYS A 143 11.16 -9.04 -27.05
C LYS A 143 10.94 -8.12 -28.24
N ASP A 144 11.17 -8.65 -29.45
CA ASP A 144 10.98 -7.93 -30.71
C ASP A 144 11.73 -6.57 -30.75
N GLY A 145 12.95 -6.52 -30.18
CA GLY A 145 13.78 -5.31 -30.11
C GLY A 145 13.33 -4.27 -29.05
N ALA A 146 12.37 -4.61 -28.21
CA ALA A 146 11.91 -3.75 -27.12
C ALA A 146 12.18 -4.37 -25.75
N VAL A 147 12.50 -3.52 -24.77
CA VAL A 147 12.60 -3.95 -23.36
C VAL A 147 11.19 -4.12 -22.79
N VAL A 148 10.90 -5.31 -22.29
CA VAL A 148 9.65 -5.66 -21.63
C VAL A 148 9.92 -5.92 -20.15
N PHE A 149 9.28 -5.16 -19.27
CA PHE A 149 9.34 -5.40 -17.84
C PHE A 149 8.34 -6.46 -17.41
N HIS A 150 8.83 -7.48 -16.69
CA HIS A 150 8.02 -8.47 -16.00
C HIS A 150 8.22 -8.28 -14.49
N HIS A 151 7.24 -7.69 -13.83
CA HIS A 151 7.26 -7.55 -12.39
C HIS A 151 6.77 -8.84 -11.72
N LYS A 152 7.43 -9.23 -10.64
CA LYS A 152 7.13 -10.46 -9.91
C LYS A 152 7.15 -10.20 -8.41
N ILE A 153 6.04 -10.50 -7.76
CA ILE A 153 5.96 -10.53 -6.31
C ILE A 153 6.48 -11.88 -5.83
N MET A 154 7.40 -11.85 -4.86
CA MET A 154 7.97 -13.06 -4.26
C MET A 154 7.17 -13.48 -3.04
N TYR A 155 7.12 -14.78 -2.80
CA TYR A 155 6.39 -15.39 -1.67
C TYR A 155 7.29 -16.30 -0.83
N THR A 156 8.55 -16.42 -1.22
CA THR A 156 9.57 -17.31 -0.62
C THR A 156 10.82 -16.49 -0.29
N GLU A 157 11.83 -17.13 0.29
CA GLU A 157 13.08 -16.49 0.73
C GLU A 157 12.83 -15.34 1.72
N ILE A 158 12.16 -15.68 2.81
CA ILE A 158 11.79 -14.73 3.87
C ILE A 158 13.04 -14.42 4.71
N ARG A 159 13.86 -13.51 4.20
CA ARG A 159 15.05 -12.97 4.86
C ARG A 159 15.22 -11.51 4.45
N ARG A 160 15.94 -10.75 5.25
CA ARG A 160 16.35 -9.39 4.85
C ARG A 160 17.15 -9.48 3.56
N LYS A 161 16.79 -8.68 2.56
CA LYS A 161 17.44 -8.64 1.26
C LYS A 161 17.09 -7.38 0.49
N GLN A 162 18.00 -6.97 -0.38
CA GLN A 162 17.69 -5.96 -1.39
C GLN A 162 16.66 -6.50 -2.39
N ILE A 163 15.76 -5.64 -2.82
CA ILE A 163 14.69 -5.92 -3.79
C ILE A 163 14.65 -4.82 -4.84
N ASP A 164 14.00 -5.05 -5.98
CA ASP A 164 13.98 -4.08 -7.07
C ASP A 164 12.94 -2.98 -6.87
N TYR A 165 11.81 -3.30 -6.23
CA TYR A 165 10.77 -2.33 -5.93
C TYR A 165 9.95 -2.79 -4.70
N PRO A 166 9.34 -1.84 -3.94
CA PRO A 166 8.49 -2.19 -2.82
C PRO A 166 7.06 -2.48 -3.26
N GLU A 167 6.34 -3.31 -2.54
CA GLU A 167 4.88 -3.36 -2.59
C GLU A 167 4.32 -2.25 -1.67
N CYS A 168 3.69 -1.23 -2.23
CA CYS A 168 3.44 0.04 -1.55
C CYS A 168 2.27 0.06 -0.56
N HIS A 169 1.81 -1.08 -0.04
CA HIS A 169 0.83 -1.09 1.06
C HIS A 169 1.38 -0.49 2.35
N CYS A 170 2.68 -0.70 2.59
CA CYS A 170 3.44 -0.11 3.69
C CYS A 170 4.89 0.03 3.26
N ILE A 171 5.44 1.23 3.34
CA ILE A 171 6.82 1.49 2.99
C ILE A 171 7.41 2.58 3.87
N LEU A 172 8.58 2.35 4.45
CA LEU A 172 9.40 3.34 5.14
C LEU A 172 10.36 3.98 4.13
N ILE A 173 10.47 5.30 4.12
CA ILE A 173 11.29 6.09 3.19
C ILE A 173 12.19 7.03 4.00
N ASP A 174 13.49 7.08 3.69
CA ASP A 174 14.40 8.14 4.15
C ASP A 174 14.32 9.33 3.17
N ARG A 175 13.59 10.38 3.57
CA ARG A 175 13.35 11.55 2.74
C ARG A 175 14.61 12.37 2.47
N HIS A 176 15.62 12.28 3.36
CA HIS A 176 16.90 13.00 3.16
C HIS A 176 17.68 12.44 1.96
N LEU A 177 17.47 11.21 1.55
CA LEU A 177 18.04 10.61 0.35
C LEU A 177 17.30 11.02 -0.94
N LEU A 178 16.14 11.68 -0.81
CA LEU A 178 15.25 12.02 -1.92
C LEU A 178 14.96 13.54 -2.03
N PRO A 179 15.94 14.45 -1.86
CA PRO A 179 15.68 15.89 -1.87
C PRO A 179 15.16 16.32 -3.25
N GLY A 180 13.96 16.92 -3.28
CA GLY A 180 13.34 17.42 -4.51
C GLY A 180 12.84 16.35 -5.47
N ILE A 181 12.83 15.07 -5.07
CA ILE A 181 12.31 13.96 -5.88
C ILE A 181 10.84 13.73 -5.54
N GLU A 182 9.94 13.94 -6.49
CA GLU A 182 8.58 13.42 -6.40
C GLU A 182 8.60 11.92 -6.68
N VAL A 183 8.34 11.12 -5.64
CA VAL A 183 8.48 9.66 -5.71
C VAL A 183 7.21 8.94 -6.13
N PHE A 184 6.06 9.61 -6.11
CA PHE A 184 4.78 8.98 -6.43
C PHE A 184 4.11 9.67 -7.61
N ASP A 185 4.51 9.30 -8.82
CA ASP A 185 3.82 9.74 -10.03
C ASP A 185 2.46 9.06 -10.19
N ASP A 186 1.60 9.72 -10.97
CA ASP A 186 0.28 9.22 -11.31
C ASP A 186 0.36 8.26 -12.51
N VAL A 187 1.10 7.19 -12.32
CA VAL A 187 1.37 6.13 -13.30
C VAL A 187 0.99 4.76 -12.74
N GLU A 188 0.88 3.77 -13.60
CA GLU A 188 0.60 2.39 -13.21
C GLU A 188 1.48 1.45 -14.06
N PRO A 189 2.26 0.55 -13.47
CA PRO A 189 2.31 0.20 -12.04
C PRO A 189 3.18 1.16 -11.21
N PHE A 190 2.59 1.85 -10.25
CA PHE A 190 3.29 2.84 -9.42
C PHE A 190 4.36 2.24 -8.50
N ASP A 191 4.19 0.99 -8.07
CA ASP A 191 5.17 0.28 -7.24
C ASP A 191 6.49 0.09 -8.00
N VAL A 192 6.39 -0.33 -9.26
CA VAL A 192 7.53 -0.48 -10.17
C VAL A 192 8.13 0.87 -10.51
N ASP A 193 7.31 1.89 -10.72
CA ASP A 193 7.75 3.26 -10.99
C ASP A 193 8.62 3.82 -9.86
N LEU A 194 8.20 3.60 -8.61
CA LEU A 194 8.99 3.97 -7.43
C LEU A 194 10.33 3.24 -7.41
N GLY A 195 10.33 1.92 -7.62
CA GLY A 195 11.56 1.13 -7.67
C GLY A 195 12.54 1.60 -8.76
N LEU A 196 12.04 1.85 -9.96
CA LEU A 196 12.83 2.39 -11.07
C LEU A 196 13.35 3.81 -10.78
N THR A 197 12.53 4.63 -10.12
CA THR A 197 12.94 5.99 -9.70
C THR A 197 14.10 5.90 -8.70
N LEU A 198 13.99 5.09 -7.65
CA LEU A 198 15.07 4.90 -6.68
C LEU A 198 16.34 4.35 -7.34
N ARG A 199 16.22 3.33 -8.17
CA ARG A 199 17.33 2.74 -8.93
C ARG A 199 18.05 3.78 -9.83
N LYS A 200 17.30 4.67 -10.47
CA LYS A 200 17.86 5.75 -11.31
C LYS A 200 18.79 6.69 -10.53
N TYR A 201 18.51 6.87 -9.25
CA TYR A 201 19.34 7.69 -8.35
C TYR A 201 20.38 6.85 -7.56
N GLY A 202 20.57 5.57 -7.90
CA GLY A 202 21.50 4.68 -7.21
C GLY A 202 21.07 4.30 -5.78
N LEU A 203 19.79 4.43 -5.48
CA LEU A 203 19.21 4.19 -4.16
C LEU A 203 18.63 2.78 -4.06
N SER A 204 18.80 2.15 -2.89
CA SER A 204 18.39 0.77 -2.65
C SER A 204 17.06 0.67 -1.90
N VAL A 205 16.37 -0.44 -2.15
CA VAL A 205 15.14 -0.85 -1.47
C VAL A 205 15.36 -2.21 -0.81
N PHE A 206 14.90 -2.38 0.43
CA PHE A 206 15.06 -3.63 1.16
C PHE A 206 13.72 -4.20 1.64
N LEU A 207 13.64 -5.53 1.73
CA LEU A 207 12.65 -6.26 2.52
C LEU A 207 13.19 -6.48 3.94
N GLU A 208 12.41 -6.13 4.96
CA GLU A 208 12.67 -6.49 6.36
C GLU A 208 11.55 -7.42 6.88
N PRO A 209 11.76 -8.73 6.92
CA PRO A 209 10.72 -9.69 7.25
C PRO A 209 10.37 -9.79 8.74
N ARG A 210 11.17 -9.21 9.65
CA ARG A 210 10.82 -9.07 11.07
C ARG A 210 9.70 -8.07 11.28
N SER A 211 9.55 -7.13 10.35
CA SER A 211 8.42 -6.23 10.25
C SER A 211 7.27 -6.92 9.51
N VAL A 212 6.10 -6.98 10.12
CA VAL A 212 4.93 -7.68 9.57
C VAL A 212 3.72 -6.75 9.53
N VAL A 213 3.04 -6.74 8.38
CA VAL A 213 1.75 -6.08 8.23
C VAL A 213 0.76 -6.99 7.51
N THR A 214 -0.54 -6.75 7.69
CA THR A 214 -1.59 -7.48 7.00
C THR A 214 -2.37 -6.56 6.07
N TYR A 215 -2.35 -6.85 4.80
CA TYR A 215 -3.19 -6.22 3.80
C TYR A 215 -4.62 -6.78 3.87
N SER A 216 -5.59 -5.92 4.12
CA SER A 216 -6.99 -6.27 4.33
C SER A 216 -7.83 -5.97 3.09
N ALA A 217 -7.55 -6.69 1.98
CA ALA A 217 -8.24 -6.51 0.71
C ALA A 217 -9.68 -7.01 0.69
N GLY A 218 -10.45 -6.46 -0.24
CA GLY A 218 -11.77 -6.96 -0.59
C GLY A 218 -12.88 -6.59 0.40
N PRO A 219 -14.02 -7.30 0.35
CA PRO A 219 -15.18 -7.00 1.17
C PRO A 219 -14.89 -7.17 2.68
N PRO A 220 -15.71 -6.56 3.55
CA PRO A 220 -16.92 -5.82 3.20
C PRO A 220 -16.63 -4.40 2.71
N TRP A 221 -17.39 -3.94 1.72
CA TRP A 221 -17.51 -2.54 1.33
C TRP A 221 -18.73 -1.93 1.99
N GLU A 222 -18.65 -0.63 2.25
CA GLU A 222 -19.78 0.21 2.64
C GLU A 222 -20.22 1.08 1.46
N VAL A 223 -21.42 1.66 1.53
CA VAL A 223 -21.94 2.56 0.46
C VAL A 223 -20.99 3.73 0.24
N ARG A 224 -20.43 4.28 1.31
CA ARG A 224 -19.46 5.40 1.28
C ARG A 224 -18.13 5.08 0.61
N ASP A 225 -17.79 3.80 0.47
CA ASP A 225 -16.55 3.36 -0.19
C ASP A 225 -16.66 3.41 -1.72
N MET A 226 -17.88 3.32 -2.27
CA MET A 226 -18.10 3.12 -3.70
C MET A 226 -17.48 4.19 -4.59
N PRO A 227 -17.54 5.49 -4.27
CA PRO A 227 -16.91 6.51 -5.12
C PRO A 227 -15.40 6.28 -5.28
N LEU A 228 -14.69 6.04 -4.17
CA LEU A 228 -13.25 5.80 -4.19
C LEU A 228 -12.91 4.45 -4.82
N THR A 229 -13.67 3.40 -4.48
CA THR A 229 -13.51 2.07 -5.09
C THR A 229 -13.68 2.14 -6.61
N ASN A 230 -14.67 2.88 -7.11
CA ASN A 230 -14.90 3.04 -8.54
C ASN A 230 -13.74 3.79 -9.21
N LEU A 231 -13.24 4.87 -8.60
CA LEU A 231 -12.08 5.59 -9.09
C LEU A 231 -10.85 4.67 -9.18
N ARG A 232 -10.55 3.95 -8.10
CA ARG A 232 -9.37 3.06 -8.01
C ARG A 232 -9.40 1.93 -9.04
N TRP A 233 -10.60 1.38 -9.29
CA TRP A 233 -10.79 0.24 -10.18
C TRP A 233 -11.35 0.61 -11.56
N ASP A 234 -11.17 1.87 -11.98
CA ASP A 234 -11.52 2.29 -13.34
C ASP A 234 -10.49 1.83 -14.36
N ALA A 235 -10.94 0.99 -15.30
CA ALA A 235 -10.07 0.40 -16.30
C ALA A 235 -9.55 1.40 -17.35
N ALA A 236 -10.29 2.50 -17.59
CA ALA A 236 -9.87 3.53 -18.54
C ALA A 236 -8.75 4.39 -17.95
N SER A 237 -8.93 4.84 -16.70
CA SER A 237 -7.91 5.56 -15.94
C SER A 237 -6.64 4.71 -15.83
N TRP A 238 -6.78 3.45 -15.48
CA TRP A 238 -5.64 2.55 -15.40
C TRP A 238 -4.86 2.45 -16.73
N LYS A 239 -5.55 2.33 -17.86
CA LYS A 239 -4.89 2.29 -19.18
C LYS A 239 -4.14 3.59 -19.49
N ALA A 240 -4.69 4.74 -19.06
CA ALA A 240 -4.04 6.03 -19.25
C ALA A 240 -2.75 6.13 -18.40
N HIS A 241 -2.80 5.71 -17.13
CA HIS A 241 -1.65 5.68 -16.22
C HIS A 241 -0.57 4.69 -16.71
N ASN A 242 -0.97 3.54 -17.21
CA ASN A 242 -0.05 2.56 -17.81
C ASN A 242 0.66 3.12 -19.05
N ARG A 243 -0.04 3.86 -19.91
CA ARG A 243 0.60 4.55 -21.04
C ARG A 243 1.65 5.56 -20.58
N ARG A 244 1.35 6.37 -19.55
CA ARG A 244 2.31 7.33 -18.98
C ARG A 244 3.55 6.61 -18.44
N PHE A 245 3.37 5.48 -17.75
CA PHE A 245 4.48 4.64 -17.30
C PHE A 245 5.38 4.20 -18.45
N MET A 246 4.81 3.64 -19.52
CA MET A 246 5.56 3.21 -20.70
C MET A 246 6.30 4.38 -21.37
N GLN A 247 5.66 5.54 -21.48
CA GLN A 247 6.28 6.76 -22.01
C GLN A 247 7.43 7.27 -21.14
N LYS A 248 7.23 7.31 -19.81
CA LYS A 248 8.23 7.77 -18.83
C LYS A 248 9.51 6.96 -18.90
N TRP A 249 9.39 5.65 -19.04
CA TRP A 249 10.52 4.71 -18.99
C TRP A 249 11.01 4.20 -20.34
N GLY A 250 10.32 4.53 -21.43
CA GLY A 250 10.68 4.05 -22.77
C GLY A 250 10.53 2.53 -22.93
N VAL A 251 9.60 1.90 -22.22
CA VAL A 251 9.45 0.45 -22.14
C VAL A 251 8.10 -0.01 -22.64
N THR A 252 8.01 -1.28 -23.02
CA THR A 252 6.74 -1.96 -23.25
C THR A 252 6.35 -2.72 -22.00
N TYR A 253 5.12 -2.56 -21.55
CA TYR A 253 4.57 -3.28 -20.41
C TYR A 253 3.29 -4.01 -20.82
N ASN A 254 3.23 -5.33 -20.58
CA ASN A 254 2.04 -6.12 -20.93
C ASN A 254 0.96 -5.99 -19.85
N PRO A 255 -0.11 -5.25 -20.13
CA PRO A 255 -1.13 -4.93 -19.15
C PRO A 255 -2.17 -6.04 -18.91
N SER A 256 -2.12 -7.15 -19.63
CA SER A 256 -3.23 -8.11 -19.70
C SER A 256 -3.64 -8.69 -18.34
N ALA A 257 -2.67 -9.08 -17.51
CA ALA A 257 -2.93 -9.65 -16.18
C ALA A 257 -3.55 -8.61 -15.23
N LYS A 258 -3.01 -7.38 -15.23
CA LYS A 258 -3.53 -6.29 -14.40
C LYS A 258 -4.92 -5.87 -14.87
N LEU A 259 -5.14 -5.75 -16.18
CA LEU A 259 -6.46 -5.46 -16.75
C LEU A 259 -7.50 -6.54 -16.40
N ALA A 260 -7.11 -7.81 -16.42
CA ALA A 260 -7.97 -8.90 -15.95
C ALA A 260 -8.32 -8.76 -14.47
N SER A 261 -7.37 -8.31 -13.62
CA SER A 261 -7.63 -8.01 -12.21
C SER A 261 -8.66 -6.89 -12.04
N TYR A 262 -8.51 -5.78 -12.78
CA TYR A 262 -9.48 -4.67 -12.78
C TYR A 262 -10.87 -5.14 -13.21
N ARG A 263 -10.99 -5.91 -14.29
CA ARG A 263 -12.26 -6.47 -14.77
C ARG A 263 -12.90 -7.39 -13.73
N ARG A 264 -12.10 -8.25 -13.05
CA ARG A 264 -12.60 -9.12 -11.97
C ARG A 264 -13.14 -8.31 -10.80
N GLN A 265 -12.45 -7.24 -10.42
CA GLN A 265 -12.92 -6.37 -9.34
C GLN A 265 -14.21 -5.67 -9.71
N GLN A 266 -14.33 -5.15 -10.93
CA GLN A 266 -15.56 -4.57 -11.44
C GLN A 266 -16.72 -5.56 -11.45
N PHE A 267 -16.47 -6.82 -11.80
CA PHE A 267 -17.46 -7.88 -11.74
C PHE A 267 -17.90 -8.18 -10.29
N LYS A 268 -16.97 -8.23 -9.33
CA LYS A 268 -17.27 -8.42 -7.90
C LYS A 268 -18.13 -7.29 -7.33
N LEU A 269 -17.94 -6.07 -7.77
CA LEU A 269 -18.73 -4.91 -7.36
C LEU A 269 -20.17 -4.97 -7.95
N GLY A 270 -20.37 -5.63 -9.06
CA GLY A 270 -21.68 -5.85 -9.67
C GLY A 270 -22.50 -4.56 -9.83
N LEU A 271 -23.75 -4.59 -9.37
CA LEU A 271 -24.66 -3.44 -9.43
C LEU A 271 -24.25 -2.29 -8.48
N ALA A 272 -23.53 -2.57 -7.38
CA ALA A 272 -23.09 -1.54 -6.45
C ALA A 272 -22.19 -0.49 -7.11
N ARG A 273 -21.52 -0.86 -8.19
CA ARG A 273 -20.70 0.04 -8.99
C ARG A 273 -21.50 1.20 -9.61
N TRP A 274 -22.72 0.91 -10.07
CA TRP A 274 -23.57 1.86 -10.80
C TRP A 274 -24.63 2.51 -9.91
N TYR A 275 -25.15 1.73 -8.97
CA TYR A 275 -26.25 2.11 -8.06
C TYR A 275 -25.87 1.74 -6.62
N PRO A 276 -24.96 2.52 -5.98
CA PRO A 276 -24.53 2.22 -4.62
C PRO A 276 -25.67 2.45 -3.63
N SER A 277 -26.19 1.35 -3.11
CA SER A 277 -27.19 1.31 -2.05
C SER A 277 -26.83 0.22 -1.04
N ARG A 278 -27.43 0.23 0.15
CA ARG A 278 -27.23 -0.82 1.14
C ARG A 278 -27.51 -2.23 0.58
N ILE A 279 -28.51 -2.35 -0.28
CA ILE A 279 -28.89 -3.62 -0.91
C ILE A 279 -27.84 -4.07 -1.92
N THR A 280 -27.49 -3.24 -2.88
CA THR A 280 -26.53 -3.58 -3.95
C THR A 280 -25.13 -3.82 -3.41
N VAL A 281 -24.69 -3.02 -2.43
CA VAL A 281 -23.41 -3.22 -1.74
C VAL A 281 -23.44 -4.51 -0.90
N GLY A 282 -24.54 -4.80 -0.22
CA GLY A 282 -24.73 -6.05 0.51
C GLY A 282 -24.63 -7.28 -0.39
N LEU A 283 -25.31 -7.29 -1.55
CA LEU A 283 -25.22 -8.37 -2.54
C LEU A 283 -23.80 -8.52 -3.09
N SER A 284 -23.11 -7.41 -3.39
CA SER A 284 -21.71 -7.41 -3.85
C SER A 284 -20.77 -8.00 -2.80
N ASN A 285 -20.96 -7.68 -1.53
CA ASN A 285 -20.17 -8.23 -0.43
C ASN A 285 -20.33 -9.75 -0.31
N VAL A 286 -21.55 -10.26 -0.42
CA VAL A 286 -21.83 -11.70 -0.39
C VAL A 286 -21.18 -12.40 -1.59
N GLY A 287 -21.42 -11.89 -2.79
CA GLY A 287 -20.85 -12.45 -4.03
C GLY A 287 -19.32 -12.44 -4.06
N ALA A 288 -18.71 -11.34 -3.65
CA ALA A 288 -17.24 -11.23 -3.58
C ALA A 288 -16.64 -12.13 -2.50
N SER A 289 -17.30 -12.26 -1.35
CA SER A 289 -16.86 -13.19 -0.28
C SER A 289 -16.90 -14.62 -0.74
N LEU A 290 -17.98 -15.03 -1.45
CA LEU A 290 -18.10 -16.36 -2.03
C LEU A 290 -17.02 -16.60 -3.10
N ALA A 291 -16.82 -15.66 -4.02
CA ALA A 291 -15.79 -15.75 -5.04
C ALA A 291 -14.38 -15.88 -4.43
N ASN A 292 -14.07 -15.13 -3.38
CA ASN A 292 -12.79 -15.23 -2.68
C ASN A 292 -12.61 -16.59 -1.98
N ARG A 293 -13.68 -17.15 -1.38
CA ARG A 293 -13.65 -18.51 -0.79
C ARG A 293 -13.40 -19.59 -1.85
N LEU A 294 -14.10 -19.52 -2.98
CA LEU A 294 -13.91 -20.46 -4.10
C LEU A 294 -12.49 -20.35 -4.67
N GLN A 295 -12.00 -19.12 -4.87
CA GLN A 295 -10.62 -18.90 -5.32
C GLN A 295 -9.60 -19.49 -4.34
N SER A 296 -9.81 -19.37 -3.03
CA SER A 296 -8.93 -19.96 -2.01
C SER A 296 -8.92 -21.48 -1.99
N LEU A 297 -9.97 -22.14 -2.49
CA LEU A 297 -10.04 -23.61 -2.66
C LEU A 297 -9.28 -24.07 -3.91
N VAL A 298 -9.29 -23.27 -4.96
CA VAL A 298 -8.62 -23.59 -6.24
C VAL A 298 -7.12 -23.34 -6.18
N ILE A 299 -6.68 -22.32 -5.46
CA ILE A 299 -5.25 -22.03 -5.24
C ILE A 299 -4.70 -23.01 -4.17
N ARG A 300 -4.64 -24.29 -4.53
CA ARG A 300 -3.87 -25.32 -3.81
C ARG A 300 -2.42 -25.31 -4.34
N GLY A 301 -1.67 -24.25 -4.07
CA GLY A 301 -0.25 -24.18 -4.38
C GLY A 301 0.60 -24.07 -3.10
N PRO A 302 1.93 -24.17 -3.19
CA PRO A 302 2.88 -24.18 -2.06
C PRO A 302 2.87 -22.92 -1.20
N HIS A 303 1.97 -21.99 -1.42
CA HIS A 303 1.85 -20.70 -0.72
C HIS A 303 0.97 -20.75 0.54
N ARG A 304 0.43 -21.93 0.92
CA ARG A 304 -0.24 -22.11 2.21
C ARG A 304 0.79 -22.34 3.30
N ILE A 305 1.27 -21.28 3.89
CA ILE A 305 1.82 -21.36 5.26
C ILE A 305 0.59 -21.41 6.18
N THR A 306 0.26 -22.62 6.66
CA THR A 306 -0.69 -22.77 7.75
C THR A 306 -0.03 -22.20 9.00
N TRP A 307 -0.55 -21.13 9.54
CA TRP A 307 -0.25 -20.75 10.92
C TRP A 307 -0.67 -21.89 11.84
N GLY A 308 0.28 -22.74 12.21
CA GLY A 308 0.18 -23.51 13.44
C GLY A 308 0.02 -22.50 14.55
N LYS A 309 -0.94 -22.78 15.47
CA LYS A 309 -1.27 -21.99 16.65
C LYS A 309 -0.01 -21.34 17.18
N SER A 310 -0.02 -20.02 17.24
CA SER A 310 1.05 -19.17 17.73
C SER A 310 1.71 -19.77 18.97
N ARG A 311 2.93 -20.24 18.81
CA ARG A 311 3.91 -20.31 19.88
C ARG A 311 5.26 -19.97 19.28
N GLN A 312 5.78 -18.83 19.72
CA GLN A 312 7.19 -18.52 19.81
C GLN A 312 7.95 -18.40 18.47
N LEU A 313 7.93 -17.20 17.88
CA LEU A 313 9.17 -16.62 17.42
C LEU A 313 9.68 -15.73 18.56
N ARG A 314 10.52 -16.35 19.42
CA ARG A 314 11.43 -15.65 20.31
C ARG A 314 12.67 -15.30 19.51
#